data_a114beb7bf5686f7fe8351efc102ed58
#
_entry.id   a114beb7bf5686f7fe8351efc102ed58
#
_cell.length_a   1.000
_cell.length_b   1.000
_cell.length_c   1.000
_cell.angle_alpha   90.00
_cell.angle_beta   90.00
_cell.angle_gamma   90.00
#
_symmetry.space_group_name_H-M   'P 1'
#
loop_
_entity.id
_entity.type
_entity.pdbx_description
1 polymer ?
#
loop_
_entity_poly.entity_id
_entity_poly.type
_entity_poly.pdbx_seq_one_letter_code
_entity_poly.pdbx_strand_id
1 'polypeptide(L)'
;MLVSSLCSAQTSDSLIVNQLRGKGVSFSHDNSVTLLMSGQEKFDDMFQAIRQAKHSIHLEYFNFRNDSIASLLFDLLAEKVKEGVKVRALYDGFGNSSNNKPLRKRHLKKIRANGIEIYEYKPVKFPWVHAIFNRD
;
A
#
# COMPACT_ATOMS: atom_id res chain seq x y z
N MET A 1 -43.09 -19.56 36.78
CA MET A 1 -41.64 -19.58 36.81
C MET A 1 -41.15 -19.58 35.35
N LEU A 2 -40.85 -18.41 34.80
CA LEU A 2 -40.45 -18.23 33.42
C LEU A 2 -38.92 -18.32 33.37
N VAL A 3 -38.37 -19.41 32.76
CA VAL A 3 -36.95 -19.54 32.47
C VAL A 3 -36.67 -18.79 31.21
N SER A 4 -36.12 -17.58 31.31
CA SER A 4 -35.56 -16.85 30.17
C SER A 4 -34.26 -17.53 29.77
N SER A 5 -34.27 -18.34 28.71
CA SER A 5 -33.10 -18.84 28.04
C SER A 5 -32.33 -17.67 27.39
N LEU A 6 -31.27 -17.22 28.03
CA LEU A 6 -30.31 -16.31 27.44
C LEU A 6 -29.56 -17.09 26.36
N CYS A 7 -30.04 -17.00 25.11
CA CYS A 7 -29.32 -17.44 23.95
C CYS A 7 -28.11 -16.48 23.75
N SER A 8 -26.93 -16.84 24.26
CA SER A 8 -25.70 -16.18 23.89
C SER A 8 -25.41 -16.47 22.42
N ALA A 9 -25.80 -15.55 21.55
CA ALA A 9 -25.33 -15.59 20.18
C ALA A 9 -23.79 -15.46 20.21
N GLN A 10 -23.09 -16.59 20.09
CA GLN A 10 -21.68 -16.57 19.76
C GLN A 10 -21.56 -15.83 18.44
N THR A 11 -20.94 -14.66 18.46
CA THR A 11 -20.72 -13.91 17.24
C THR A 11 -19.86 -14.77 16.29
N SER A 12 -20.18 -14.77 15.00
CA SER A 12 -19.44 -15.52 13.97
C SER A 12 -17.91 -15.31 14.07
N ASP A 13 -17.50 -14.16 14.57
CA ASP A 13 -16.10 -13.78 14.79
C ASP A 13 -15.41 -14.65 15.85
N SER A 14 -16.08 -14.98 16.96
CA SER A 14 -15.50 -15.82 18.00
C SER A 14 -15.28 -17.27 17.51
N LEU A 15 -16.14 -17.77 16.64
CA LEU A 15 -15.98 -19.11 16.02
C LEU A 15 -14.79 -19.11 15.06
N ILE A 16 -14.65 -18.09 14.22
CA ILE A 16 -13.50 -17.95 13.28
C ILE A 16 -12.19 -17.85 14.06
N VAL A 17 -12.13 -17.00 15.08
CA VAL A 17 -10.92 -16.84 15.92
C VAL A 17 -10.52 -18.15 16.59
N ASN A 18 -11.48 -18.88 17.17
CA ASN A 18 -11.21 -20.17 17.81
C ASN A 18 -10.74 -21.23 16.82
N GLN A 19 -11.31 -21.25 15.62
CA GLN A 19 -10.92 -22.17 14.56
C GLN A 19 -9.49 -21.89 14.06
N LEU A 20 -9.12 -20.60 13.92
CA LEU A 20 -7.77 -20.20 13.52
C LEU A 20 -6.76 -20.49 14.62
N ARG A 21 -7.09 -20.24 15.89
CA ARG A 21 -6.24 -20.63 17.04
C ARG A 21 -5.99 -22.14 17.08
N GLY A 22 -7.04 -22.95 16.83
CA GLY A 22 -6.90 -24.41 16.72
C GLY A 22 -5.97 -24.89 15.60
N LYS A 23 -5.73 -24.03 14.59
CA LYS A 23 -4.76 -24.26 13.51
C LYS A 23 -3.37 -23.66 13.80
N GLY A 24 -3.11 -23.17 15.02
CA GLY A 24 -1.81 -22.63 15.42
C GLY A 24 -1.61 -21.14 15.03
N VAL A 25 -2.64 -20.43 14.60
CA VAL A 25 -2.55 -18.98 14.32
C VAL A 25 -2.51 -18.21 15.63
N SER A 26 -1.46 -17.42 15.82
CA SER A 26 -1.35 -16.47 16.94
C SER A 26 -2.02 -15.14 16.60
N PHE A 27 -2.68 -14.55 17.60
CA PHE A 27 -3.31 -13.23 17.49
C PHE A 27 -2.60 -12.24 18.40
N SER A 28 -2.26 -11.06 17.87
CA SER A 28 -1.84 -9.94 18.69
C SER A 28 -3.06 -9.13 19.14
N HIS A 29 -2.99 -8.52 20.32
CA HIS A 29 -4.09 -7.76 20.91
C HIS A 29 -3.89 -6.24 20.85
N ASP A 30 -2.69 -5.79 20.46
CA ASP A 30 -2.30 -4.37 20.46
C ASP A 30 -2.45 -3.77 19.05
N ASN A 31 -3.61 -3.99 18.42
CA ASN A 31 -3.92 -3.47 17.11
C ASN A 31 -4.96 -2.36 17.19
N SER A 32 -4.74 -1.30 16.43
CA SER A 32 -5.72 -0.24 16.18
C SER A 32 -6.09 -0.23 14.71
N VAL A 33 -7.36 -0.13 14.40
CA VAL A 33 -7.89 -0.10 13.03
C VAL A 33 -8.80 1.11 12.87
N THR A 34 -8.52 1.90 11.82
CA THR A 34 -9.38 3.00 11.40
C THR A 34 -9.91 2.70 10.00
N LEU A 35 -11.22 2.75 9.81
CA LEU A 35 -11.83 2.62 8.50
C LEU A 35 -11.83 3.95 7.77
N LEU A 36 -11.30 3.96 6.54
CA LEU A 36 -11.35 5.09 5.63
C LEU A 36 -12.43 4.80 4.58
N MET A 37 -13.52 5.55 4.62
CA MET A 37 -14.74 5.24 3.86
C MET A 37 -14.75 5.84 2.46
N SER A 38 -13.76 6.67 2.12
CA SER A 38 -13.66 7.33 0.81
C SER A 38 -12.23 7.44 0.31
N GLY A 39 -12.08 7.65 -1.00
CA GLY A 39 -10.76 7.94 -1.58
C GLY A 39 -10.17 9.25 -1.07
N GLN A 40 -11.01 10.24 -0.75
CA GLN A 40 -10.56 11.50 -0.18
C GLN A 40 -9.95 11.29 1.21
N GLU A 41 -10.68 10.62 2.11
CA GLU A 41 -10.18 10.30 3.46
C GLU A 41 -8.85 9.52 3.41
N LYS A 42 -8.77 8.53 2.50
CA LYS A 42 -7.53 7.76 2.30
C LYS A 42 -6.35 8.66 1.91
N PHE A 43 -6.55 9.60 1.00
CA PHE A 43 -5.46 10.50 0.57
C PHE A 43 -5.13 11.53 1.64
N ASP A 44 -6.10 12.07 2.35
CA ASP A 44 -5.89 13.02 3.44
C ASP A 44 -5.08 12.38 4.58
N ASP A 45 -5.46 11.17 5.00
CA ASP A 45 -4.75 10.38 6.01
C ASP A 45 -3.31 10.04 5.56
N MET A 46 -3.15 9.56 4.33
CA MET A 46 -1.83 9.25 3.76
C MET A 46 -0.93 10.48 3.70
N PHE A 47 -1.42 11.62 3.21
CA PHE A 47 -0.63 12.84 3.15
C PHE A 47 -0.29 13.37 4.54
N GLN A 48 -1.19 13.22 5.51
CA GLN A 48 -0.91 13.57 6.90
C GLN A 48 0.19 12.69 7.49
N ALA A 49 0.11 11.36 7.32
CA ALA A 49 1.12 10.43 7.77
C ALA A 49 2.51 10.73 7.15
N ILE A 50 2.56 11.04 5.85
CA ILE A 50 3.80 11.43 5.16
C ILE A 50 4.38 12.72 5.78
N ARG A 51 3.56 13.76 6.01
CA ARG A 51 4.04 15.01 6.64
C ARG A 51 4.62 14.79 8.02
N GLN A 52 4.07 13.86 8.79
CA GLN A 52 4.51 13.55 10.15
C GLN A 52 5.74 12.63 10.21
N ALA A 53 6.08 11.94 9.13
CA ALA A 53 7.20 11.01 9.07
C ALA A 53 8.53 11.73 9.35
N LYS A 54 9.39 11.12 10.22
CA LYS A 54 10.66 11.70 10.64
C LYS A 54 11.88 10.85 10.28
N HIS A 55 11.70 9.57 9.97
CA HIS A 55 12.82 8.64 9.74
C HIS A 55 12.77 8.01 8.35
N SER A 56 11.67 7.35 8.02
CA SER A 56 11.53 6.66 6.74
C SER A 56 10.09 6.61 6.26
N ILE A 57 9.92 6.57 4.93
CA ILE A 57 8.65 6.36 4.24
C ILE A 57 8.86 5.24 3.23
N HIS A 58 8.05 4.19 3.32
CA HIS A 58 8.04 3.08 2.37
C HIS A 58 6.66 2.99 1.72
N LEU A 59 6.64 3.01 0.39
CA LEU A 59 5.42 2.96 -0.41
C LEU A 59 5.47 1.73 -1.32
N GLU A 60 4.43 0.91 -1.30
CA GLU A 60 4.24 -0.20 -2.20
C GLU A 60 2.90 -0.05 -2.92
N TYR A 61 2.95 0.05 -4.25
CA TYR A 61 1.77 0.24 -5.08
C TYR A 61 1.77 -0.69 -6.29
N PHE A 62 0.59 -1.16 -6.67
CA PHE A 62 0.41 -1.85 -7.94
C PHE A 62 0.77 -0.92 -9.12
N ASN A 63 0.33 0.35 -9.04
CA ASN A 63 0.80 1.37 -9.97
C ASN A 63 0.75 2.77 -9.36
N PHE A 64 1.63 3.65 -9.82
CA PHE A 64 1.53 5.09 -9.66
C PHE A 64 1.06 5.69 -10.99
N ARG A 65 -0.08 6.37 -10.99
CA ARG A 65 -0.54 7.09 -12.17
C ARG A 65 0.24 8.40 -12.31
N ASN A 66 0.52 8.81 -13.54
CA ASN A 66 1.08 10.13 -13.81
C ASN A 66 -0.07 11.16 -13.90
N ASP A 67 -0.62 11.54 -12.77
CA ASP A 67 -1.72 12.49 -12.60
C ASP A 67 -1.44 13.53 -11.50
N SER A 68 -2.41 14.38 -11.20
CA SER A 68 -2.26 15.45 -10.20
C SER A 68 -2.00 14.91 -8.79
N ILE A 69 -2.65 13.82 -8.41
CA ILE A 69 -2.47 13.21 -7.07
C ILE A 69 -1.05 12.66 -6.94
N ALA A 70 -0.56 11.94 -7.95
CA ALA A 70 0.81 11.44 -7.93
C ALA A 70 1.85 12.58 -7.95
N SER A 71 1.57 13.69 -8.66
CA SER A 71 2.45 14.86 -8.62
C SER A 71 2.53 15.44 -7.22
N LEU A 72 1.40 15.68 -6.56
CA LEU A 72 1.37 16.16 -5.17
C LEU A 72 2.08 15.20 -4.21
N LEU A 73 1.89 13.89 -4.39
CA LEU A 73 2.57 12.87 -3.59
C LEU A 73 4.08 12.95 -3.75
N PHE A 74 4.59 12.93 -4.98
CA PHE A 74 6.04 12.95 -5.22
C PHE A 74 6.69 14.30 -4.84
N ASP A 75 5.98 15.40 -4.95
CA ASP A 75 6.46 16.71 -4.48
C ASP A 75 6.59 16.71 -2.95
N LEU A 76 5.58 16.23 -2.21
CA LEU A 76 5.66 16.08 -0.76
C LEU A 76 6.77 15.11 -0.32
N LEU A 77 6.93 14.00 -1.02
CA LEU A 77 8.02 13.05 -0.73
C LEU A 77 9.40 13.68 -0.96
N ALA A 78 9.54 14.52 -1.98
CA ALA A 78 10.78 15.26 -2.24
C ALA A 78 11.08 16.29 -1.13
N GLU A 79 10.07 16.93 -0.55
CA GLU A 79 10.22 17.78 0.63
C GLU A 79 10.72 16.97 1.81
N LYS A 80 10.13 15.79 2.07
CA LYS A 80 10.55 14.90 3.16
C LYS A 80 12.00 14.40 2.99
N VAL A 81 12.44 14.13 1.76
CA VAL A 81 13.85 13.81 1.48
C VAL A 81 14.78 14.95 1.88
N LYS A 82 14.41 16.21 1.58
CA LYS A 82 15.19 17.40 2.00
C LYS A 82 15.26 17.56 3.52
N GLU A 83 14.23 17.09 4.23
CA GLU A 83 14.21 17.03 5.71
C GLU A 83 15.04 15.87 6.28
N GLY A 84 15.67 15.03 5.44
CA GLY A 84 16.49 13.89 5.84
C GLY A 84 15.72 12.59 6.02
N VAL A 85 14.43 12.54 5.65
CA VAL A 85 13.63 11.31 5.70
C VAL A 85 14.00 10.39 4.54
N LYS A 86 14.26 9.11 4.83
CA LYS A 86 14.57 8.12 3.80
C LYS A 86 13.30 7.64 3.10
N VAL A 87 13.18 7.91 1.79
CA VAL A 87 11.99 7.58 1.00
C VAL A 87 12.27 6.48 0.01
N ARG A 88 11.50 5.39 0.09
CA ARG A 88 11.52 4.26 -0.84
C ARG A 88 10.14 4.01 -1.41
N ALA A 89 10.08 3.74 -2.70
CA ALA A 89 8.84 3.39 -3.39
C ALA A 89 9.07 2.16 -4.29
N LEU A 90 8.11 1.25 -4.28
CA LEU A 90 8.06 0.08 -5.15
C LEU A 90 6.75 0.08 -5.91
N TYR A 91 6.80 -0.23 -7.20
CA TYR A 91 5.60 -0.42 -8.02
C TYR A 91 5.76 -1.62 -8.96
N ASP A 92 4.64 -2.23 -9.31
CA ASP A 92 4.64 -3.41 -10.18
C ASP A 92 4.75 -3.01 -11.66
N GLY A 93 5.59 -3.71 -12.42
CA GLY A 93 5.84 -3.42 -13.83
C GLY A 93 4.61 -3.68 -14.71
N PHE A 94 3.84 -4.75 -14.43
CA PHE A 94 2.60 -5.02 -15.13
C PHE A 94 1.54 -3.95 -14.79
N GLY A 95 1.40 -3.61 -13.50
CA GLY A 95 0.51 -2.56 -13.04
C GLY A 95 0.79 -1.21 -13.72
N ASN A 96 2.07 -0.85 -13.85
CA ASN A 96 2.47 0.38 -14.54
C ASN A 96 2.20 0.31 -16.05
N SER A 97 2.51 -0.82 -16.72
CA SER A 97 2.33 -0.96 -18.17
C SER A 97 0.87 -1.03 -18.60
N SER A 98 0.00 -1.61 -17.76
CA SER A 98 -1.46 -1.69 -17.99
C SER A 98 -2.21 -0.39 -17.68
N ASN A 99 -1.54 0.60 -17.11
CA ASN A 99 -2.12 1.87 -16.72
C ASN A 99 -2.19 2.83 -17.93
N ASN A 100 -3.30 3.55 -18.07
CA ASN A 100 -3.49 4.56 -19.13
C ASN A 100 -2.62 5.83 -18.95
N LYS A 101 -2.05 6.04 -17.77
CA LYS A 101 -1.12 7.14 -17.45
C LYS A 101 0.13 6.60 -16.73
N PRO A 102 0.95 5.76 -17.38
CA PRO A 102 2.08 5.11 -16.73
C PRO A 102 3.20 6.10 -16.37
N LEU A 103 3.96 5.79 -15.34
CA LEU A 103 5.23 6.42 -15.09
C LEU A 103 6.22 5.99 -16.19
N ARG A 104 6.68 6.96 -16.99
CA ARG A 104 7.67 6.76 -18.04
C ARG A 104 9.09 7.05 -17.51
N LYS A 105 10.11 6.63 -18.21
CA LYS A 105 11.53 6.85 -17.85
C LYS A 105 11.85 8.30 -17.46
N ARG A 106 11.28 9.29 -18.15
CA ARG A 106 11.46 10.72 -17.82
C ARG A 106 10.93 11.08 -16.44
N HIS A 107 9.76 10.51 -16.05
CA HIS A 107 9.14 10.76 -14.72
C HIS A 107 9.99 10.12 -13.63
N LEU A 108 10.40 8.86 -13.83
CA LEU A 108 11.28 8.14 -12.90
C LEU A 108 12.63 8.85 -12.71
N LYS A 109 13.20 9.40 -13.79
CA LYS A 109 14.43 10.21 -13.71
C LYS A 109 14.25 11.42 -12.82
N LYS A 110 13.13 12.16 -12.97
CA LYS A 110 12.79 13.33 -12.13
C LYS A 110 12.61 12.91 -10.67
N ILE A 111 11.85 11.85 -10.41
CA ILE A 111 11.59 11.35 -9.06
C ILE A 111 12.90 10.96 -8.36
N ARG A 112 13.76 10.20 -9.04
CA ARG A 112 15.08 9.81 -8.50
C ARG A 112 16.03 10.99 -8.30
N ALA A 113 15.98 12.00 -9.16
CA ALA A 113 16.78 13.23 -9.01
C ALA A 113 16.41 14.00 -7.74
N ASN A 114 15.20 13.84 -7.21
CA ASN A 114 14.77 14.37 -5.94
C ASN A 114 15.14 13.49 -4.72
N GLY A 115 15.98 12.46 -4.92
CA GLY A 115 16.46 11.60 -3.84
C GLY A 115 15.49 10.49 -3.42
N ILE A 116 14.42 10.27 -4.15
CA ILE A 116 13.45 9.20 -3.89
C ILE A 116 13.97 7.90 -4.53
N GLU A 117 14.18 6.87 -3.71
CA GLU A 117 14.53 5.52 -4.17
C GLU A 117 13.29 4.82 -4.73
N ILE A 118 13.02 4.91 -6.04
CA ILE A 118 11.87 4.26 -6.68
C ILE A 118 12.32 3.11 -7.59
N TYR A 119 11.69 1.93 -7.39
CA TYR A 119 12.00 0.68 -8.08
C TYR A 119 10.76 0.08 -8.75
N GLU A 120 11.00 -0.59 -9.87
CA GLU A 120 10.00 -1.35 -10.58
C GLU A 120 10.19 -2.85 -10.29
N TYR A 121 9.15 -3.47 -9.75
CA TYR A 121 9.13 -4.91 -9.51
C TYR A 121 8.70 -5.64 -10.78
N LYS A 122 9.43 -6.68 -11.18
CA LYS A 122 9.18 -7.50 -12.39
C LYS A 122 8.87 -6.62 -13.62
N PRO A 123 9.82 -5.82 -14.13
CA PRO A 123 9.59 -4.98 -15.30
C PRO A 123 9.18 -5.82 -16.51
N VAL A 124 8.07 -5.44 -17.16
CA VAL A 124 7.62 -6.10 -18.40
C VAL A 124 8.57 -5.72 -19.54
N LYS A 125 9.35 -6.69 -20.00
CA LYS A 125 10.27 -6.52 -21.14
C LYS A 125 9.68 -7.16 -22.40
N PHE A 126 9.89 -6.53 -23.54
CA PHE A 126 9.53 -7.13 -24.83
C PHE A 126 10.66 -8.10 -25.31
N PRO A 127 10.31 -9.27 -25.91
CA PRO A 127 8.97 -9.77 -26.15
C PRO A 127 8.34 -10.36 -24.87
N TRP A 128 7.14 -9.94 -24.56
CA TRP A 128 6.41 -10.31 -23.35
C TRP A 128 6.02 -11.79 -23.24
N VAL A 129 6.29 -12.58 -24.25
CA VAL A 129 6.06 -14.03 -24.25
C VAL A 129 6.73 -14.70 -23.03
N HIS A 130 7.90 -14.21 -22.59
CA HIS A 130 8.56 -14.72 -21.38
C HIS A 130 7.88 -14.33 -20.06
N ALA A 131 7.17 -13.21 -20.02
CA ALA A 131 6.48 -12.76 -18.81
C ALA A 131 5.18 -13.55 -18.55
N ILE A 132 4.62 -14.18 -19.58
CA ILE A 132 3.39 -14.97 -19.49
C ILE A 132 3.68 -16.44 -19.20
N PHE A 133 4.83 -16.97 -19.65
CA PHE A 133 5.14 -18.41 -19.61
C PHE A 133 6.20 -18.81 -18.56
N ASN A 134 7.00 -17.90 -18.03
CA ASN A 134 7.86 -18.19 -16.88
C ASN A 134 7.11 -17.89 -15.58
N ARG A 135 6.26 -18.82 -15.20
CA ARG A 135 5.76 -18.97 -13.84
C ARG A 135 6.66 -20.00 -13.15
N ASP A 136 7.68 -19.50 -12.48
CA ASP A 136 8.36 -20.21 -11.41
C ASP A 136 7.93 -19.60 -10.08
#